data_7dd1eea7b92c100fcd8eec5364b62549
#
_entry.id   7dd1eea7b92c100fcd8eec5364b62549
#
_cell.length_a   1.000
_cell.length_b   1.000
_cell.length_c   1.000
_cell.angle_alpha   90.00
_cell.angle_beta   90.00
_cell.angle_gamma   90.00
#
_symmetry.space_group_name_H-M   'P 1'
#
loop_
_entity.id
_entity.type
_entity.pdbx_description
1 polymer ?
#
loop_
_entity_poly.entity_id
_entity_poly.type
_entity_poly.pdbx_seq_one_letter_code
_entity_poly.pdbx_strand_id
1 'polypeptide(L)'
;MSALRQGSRIAVLGAGLAGLAAATQLRADGFDVTVLEARDRSGGRVWSESITAGREEPCVIERGAEFVLHGYTTMRRLLDLTGLSLVDTGMSYYVRALADTPDISTQDVVEAGRAAAAIARTYPSPPSAEKVLQRLDCDDRLVDALRARIEISTAVAADQVSADTLEHIASFEPRPSWRISGGNQELPKALAARLGDSVHYRETIHAVTDLGEEVLVETSAGSATFDAAVVALPLSIVRDQATLALSVPEWKTSALNRVLQGDAAKLHLPLRSVPATSAVMSTNGRFWTWTAQDNTGSVTPVLNSFMGSPGALDRAQGDGDFNAWITHARHIRPELDFSESDAVATVWRNDPLARGAYAAFAPGGGRTDAEELERPVGNLLFAGEYADPDFTGLMEGALRSGERAAVRIRNAVQGLKVEAASA
;
A
#
# COMPACT_ATOMS: atom_id res chain seq x y z
N MET A 1 -24.15 7.03 -15.30
CA MET A 1 -24.52 5.60 -15.05
C MET A 1 -26.02 5.32 -15.25
N SER A 2 -26.69 5.97 -16.17
CA SER A 2 -28.15 5.91 -16.33
C SER A 2 -28.71 4.67 -17.06
N ALA A 3 -27.87 3.81 -17.59
CA ALA A 3 -28.28 2.65 -18.37
C ALA A 3 -27.83 1.27 -17.83
N LEU A 4 -27.19 1.24 -16.64
CA LEU A 4 -26.72 -0.01 -16.05
C LEU A 4 -27.87 -0.91 -15.62
N ARG A 5 -27.73 -2.21 -15.90
CA ARG A 5 -28.68 -3.28 -15.54
C ARG A 5 -27.91 -4.51 -15.07
N GLN A 6 -28.60 -5.48 -14.51
CA GLN A 6 -27.99 -6.76 -14.21
C GLN A 6 -27.49 -7.41 -15.52
N GLY A 7 -26.27 -7.96 -15.49
CA GLY A 7 -25.58 -8.47 -16.66
C GLY A 7 -24.84 -7.41 -17.50
N SER A 8 -24.86 -6.12 -17.11
CA SER A 8 -24.01 -5.11 -17.74
C SER A 8 -22.53 -5.51 -17.70
N ARG A 9 -21.79 -5.18 -18.79
CA ARG A 9 -20.38 -5.46 -18.94
C ARG A 9 -19.54 -4.40 -18.23
N ILE A 10 -18.78 -4.81 -17.25
CA ILE A 10 -17.96 -3.91 -16.43
C ILE A 10 -16.48 -4.23 -16.64
N ALA A 11 -15.70 -3.24 -17.09
CA ALA A 11 -14.25 -3.34 -17.10
C ALA A 11 -13.70 -3.01 -15.69
N VAL A 12 -12.76 -3.82 -15.23
CA VAL A 12 -11.94 -3.53 -14.03
C VAL A 12 -10.49 -3.39 -14.47
N LEU A 13 -9.95 -2.20 -14.32
CA LEU A 13 -8.65 -1.83 -14.82
C LEU A 13 -7.59 -2.00 -13.72
N GLY A 14 -6.83 -3.10 -13.80
CA GLY A 14 -5.84 -3.54 -12.84
C GLY A 14 -6.30 -4.68 -11.93
N ALA A 15 -5.47 -5.75 -11.83
CA ALA A 15 -5.67 -6.89 -10.93
C ALA A 15 -4.89 -6.74 -9.61
N GLY A 16 -4.79 -5.50 -9.09
CA GLY A 16 -4.40 -5.23 -7.71
C GLY A 16 -5.53 -5.56 -6.72
N LEU A 17 -5.29 -5.38 -5.42
CA LEU A 17 -6.30 -5.68 -4.38
C LEU A 17 -7.60 -4.92 -4.60
N ALA A 18 -7.55 -3.63 -4.98
CA ALA A 18 -8.74 -2.83 -5.22
C ALA A 18 -9.57 -3.36 -6.40
N GLY A 19 -8.91 -3.64 -7.54
CA GLY A 19 -9.60 -4.20 -8.71
C GLY A 19 -10.19 -5.58 -8.46
N LEU A 20 -9.44 -6.46 -7.82
CA LEU A 20 -9.93 -7.81 -7.51
C LEU A 20 -11.07 -7.82 -6.48
N ALA A 21 -11.05 -6.93 -5.49
CA ALA A 21 -12.17 -6.76 -4.56
C ALA A 21 -13.43 -6.25 -5.30
N ALA A 22 -13.28 -5.25 -6.18
CA ALA A 22 -14.37 -4.76 -7.00
C ALA A 22 -14.93 -5.86 -7.92
N ALA A 23 -14.06 -6.56 -8.65
CA ALA A 23 -14.43 -7.60 -9.58
C ALA A 23 -15.16 -8.78 -8.88
N THR A 24 -14.66 -9.20 -7.72
CA THR A 24 -15.27 -10.28 -6.92
C THR A 24 -16.69 -9.89 -6.49
N GLN A 25 -16.90 -8.68 -6.01
CA GLN A 25 -18.20 -8.19 -5.59
C GLN A 25 -19.15 -8.01 -6.78
N LEU A 26 -18.69 -7.39 -7.86
CA LEU A 26 -19.49 -7.20 -9.08
C LEU A 26 -19.95 -8.53 -9.68
N ARG A 27 -19.08 -9.52 -9.72
CA ARG A 27 -19.44 -10.87 -10.18
C ARG A 27 -20.50 -11.51 -9.30
N ALA A 28 -20.38 -11.37 -7.97
CA ALA A 28 -21.37 -11.85 -7.02
C ALA A 28 -22.73 -11.12 -7.17
N ASP A 29 -22.70 -9.86 -7.58
CA ASP A 29 -23.89 -9.03 -7.85
C ASP A 29 -24.50 -9.32 -9.25
N GLY A 30 -23.92 -10.23 -10.05
CA GLY A 30 -24.47 -10.70 -11.35
C GLY A 30 -24.08 -9.85 -12.56
N PHE A 31 -22.98 -9.08 -12.48
CA PHE A 31 -22.43 -8.37 -13.62
C PHE A 31 -21.47 -9.24 -14.46
N ASP A 32 -21.36 -8.92 -15.73
CA ASP A 32 -20.35 -9.48 -16.62
C ASP A 32 -19.04 -8.69 -16.48
N VAL A 33 -18.03 -9.31 -15.86
CA VAL A 33 -16.80 -8.60 -15.43
C VAL A 33 -15.62 -9.05 -16.25
N THR A 34 -14.87 -8.09 -16.76
CA THR A 34 -13.56 -8.29 -17.40
C THR A 34 -12.50 -7.51 -16.61
N VAL A 35 -11.48 -8.20 -16.10
CA VAL A 35 -10.33 -7.59 -15.40
C VAL A 35 -9.14 -7.55 -16.36
N LEU A 36 -8.55 -6.36 -16.55
CA LEU A 36 -7.40 -6.14 -17.43
C LEU A 36 -6.16 -5.82 -16.61
N GLU A 37 -5.10 -6.61 -16.73
CA GLU A 37 -3.86 -6.47 -15.96
C GLU A 37 -2.64 -6.46 -16.88
N ALA A 38 -1.78 -5.45 -16.71
CA ALA A 38 -0.58 -5.29 -17.54
C ALA A 38 0.51 -6.34 -17.22
N ARG A 39 0.57 -6.83 -15.99
CA ARG A 39 1.53 -7.86 -15.57
C ARG A 39 1.05 -9.26 -15.97
N ASP A 40 1.93 -10.22 -15.81
CA ASP A 40 1.61 -11.66 -15.90
C ASP A 40 1.16 -12.25 -14.55
N ARG A 41 0.92 -11.41 -13.55
CA ARG A 41 0.52 -11.78 -12.19
C ARG A 41 -0.50 -10.81 -11.60
N SER A 42 -1.35 -11.32 -10.73
CA SER A 42 -2.21 -10.51 -9.86
C SER A 42 -1.46 -9.96 -8.64
N GLY A 43 -2.05 -8.95 -7.99
CA GLY A 43 -1.59 -8.36 -6.73
C GLY A 43 -1.01 -6.96 -6.85
N GLY A 44 -0.50 -6.57 -8.02
CA GLY A 44 0.12 -5.24 -8.21
C GLY A 44 1.30 -5.02 -7.25
N ARG A 45 1.15 -4.10 -6.28
CA ARG A 45 2.13 -3.80 -5.22
C ARG A 45 2.10 -4.79 -4.03
N VAL A 46 1.26 -5.80 -4.06
CA VAL A 46 1.35 -7.00 -3.21
C VAL A 46 2.06 -8.07 -4.02
N TRP A 47 3.28 -8.41 -3.63
CA TRP A 47 4.14 -9.33 -4.36
C TRP A 47 4.98 -10.14 -3.39
N SER A 48 4.70 -11.43 -3.30
CA SER A 48 5.46 -12.40 -2.55
C SER A 48 6.34 -13.21 -3.50
N GLU A 49 7.58 -13.45 -3.13
CA GLU A 49 8.52 -14.26 -3.90
C GLU A 49 9.15 -15.32 -3.03
N SER A 50 9.35 -16.49 -3.61
CA SER A 50 10.05 -17.60 -2.96
C SER A 50 11.53 -17.54 -3.34
N ILE A 51 12.41 -17.48 -2.33
CA ILE A 51 13.86 -17.45 -2.52
C ILE A 51 14.51 -18.63 -1.77
N THR A 52 15.57 -19.20 -2.34
CA THR A 52 16.30 -20.32 -1.70
C THR A 52 17.25 -19.84 -0.61
N ALA A 53 17.74 -18.61 -0.70
CA ALA A 53 18.62 -18.00 0.30
C ALA A 53 19.82 -18.88 0.71
N GLY A 54 20.34 -19.68 -0.22
CA GLY A 54 21.44 -20.64 0.04
C GLY A 54 21.02 -21.88 0.84
N ARG A 55 19.73 -22.18 0.96
CA ARG A 55 19.14 -23.31 1.69
C ARG A 55 18.46 -24.29 0.75
N GLU A 56 18.26 -25.54 1.22
CA GLU A 56 17.50 -26.54 0.49
C GLU A 56 16.00 -26.18 0.39
N GLU A 57 15.44 -25.62 1.46
CA GLU A 57 14.03 -25.20 1.48
C GLU A 57 13.91 -23.69 1.21
N PRO A 58 13.08 -23.31 0.24
CA PRO A 58 12.85 -21.90 -0.07
C PRO A 58 12.03 -21.22 1.03
N CYS A 59 12.23 -19.93 1.23
CA CYS A 59 11.43 -19.09 2.11
C CYS A 59 10.75 -17.97 1.32
N VAL A 60 9.60 -17.50 1.83
CA VAL A 60 8.82 -16.43 1.20
C VAL A 60 9.26 -15.08 1.73
N ILE A 61 9.56 -14.17 0.82
CA ILE A 61 9.78 -12.75 1.10
C ILE A 61 8.65 -11.92 0.51
N GLU A 62 8.34 -10.79 1.16
CA GLU A 62 7.34 -9.82 0.68
C GLU A 62 8.04 -8.65 0.01
N ARG A 63 8.09 -8.65 -1.32
CA ARG A 63 8.69 -7.57 -2.11
C ARG A 63 7.87 -6.27 -2.07
N GLY A 64 6.59 -6.37 -1.73
CA GLY A 64 5.66 -5.26 -1.59
C GLY A 64 5.07 -5.14 -0.18
N ALA A 65 3.76 -4.92 -0.11
CA ALA A 65 3.03 -4.79 1.15
C ALA A 65 3.12 -6.07 1.99
N GLU A 66 3.45 -5.92 3.28
CA GLU A 66 3.79 -7.08 4.12
C GLU A 66 2.84 -7.30 5.29
N PHE A 67 2.48 -6.24 6.02
CA PHE A 67 1.78 -6.45 7.29
C PHE A 67 0.27 -6.30 7.15
N VAL A 68 -0.47 -7.32 7.60
CA VAL A 68 -1.89 -7.23 7.91
C VAL A 68 -2.01 -6.68 9.33
N LEU A 69 -2.65 -5.52 9.46
CA LEU A 69 -2.68 -4.76 10.70
C LEU A 69 -4.04 -4.89 11.41
N HIS A 70 -4.12 -4.31 12.60
CA HIS A 70 -5.39 -4.23 13.33
C HIS A 70 -6.44 -3.44 12.52
N GLY A 71 -7.70 -3.88 12.58
CA GLY A 71 -8.80 -3.21 11.87
C GLY A 71 -9.00 -3.64 10.42
N TYR A 72 -8.16 -4.52 9.87
CA TYR A 72 -8.32 -5.07 8.51
C TYR A 72 -9.50 -6.04 8.43
N THR A 73 -10.72 -5.52 8.41
CA THR A 73 -11.97 -6.30 8.43
C THR A 73 -12.32 -6.86 7.05
N THR A 74 -12.13 -6.06 5.99
CA THR A 74 -12.37 -6.51 4.62
C THR A 74 -11.37 -7.59 4.22
N MET A 75 -10.10 -7.40 4.57
CA MET A 75 -9.06 -8.41 4.39
C MET A 75 -9.47 -9.75 5.03
N ARG A 76 -9.84 -9.75 6.30
CA ARG A 76 -10.23 -10.97 7.02
C ARG A 76 -11.42 -11.67 6.38
N ARG A 77 -12.45 -10.93 5.99
CA ARG A 77 -13.61 -11.49 5.30
C ARG A 77 -13.24 -12.12 3.94
N LEU A 78 -12.34 -11.52 3.19
CA LEU A 78 -11.88 -12.07 1.91
C LEU A 78 -10.95 -13.29 2.11
N LEU A 79 -10.19 -13.34 3.19
CA LEU A 79 -9.44 -14.54 3.58
C LEU A 79 -10.39 -15.70 3.90
N ASP A 80 -11.45 -15.45 4.68
CA ASP A 80 -12.48 -16.46 4.96
C ASP A 80 -13.15 -16.96 3.67
N LEU A 81 -13.48 -16.02 2.74
CA LEU A 81 -14.05 -16.38 1.43
C LEU A 81 -13.15 -17.29 0.59
N THR A 82 -11.83 -17.12 0.73
CA THR A 82 -10.82 -17.83 -0.07
C THR A 82 -10.21 -19.04 0.66
N GLY A 83 -10.55 -19.26 1.92
CA GLY A 83 -9.99 -20.33 2.75
C GLY A 83 -8.54 -20.09 3.17
N LEU A 84 -8.08 -18.84 3.11
CA LEU A 84 -6.74 -18.44 3.53
C LEU A 84 -6.72 -18.03 5.00
N SER A 85 -5.56 -18.15 5.63
CA SER A 85 -5.37 -17.83 7.04
C SER A 85 -4.26 -16.80 7.26
N LEU A 86 -4.31 -16.14 8.42
CA LEU A 86 -3.25 -15.26 8.90
C LEU A 86 -2.28 -15.99 9.80
N VAL A 87 -1.02 -15.57 9.74
CA VAL A 87 0.07 -16.02 10.62
C VAL A 87 0.58 -14.82 11.39
N ASP A 88 0.76 -14.98 12.70
CA ASP A 88 1.40 -13.97 13.54
C ASP A 88 2.89 -13.88 13.16
N THR A 89 3.38 -12.67 12.95
CA THR A 89 4.79 -12.44 12.59
C THR A 89 5.73 -12.58 13.79
N GLY A 90 5.21 -12.75 15.01
CA GLY A 90 5.97 -12.80 16.24
C GLY A 90 6.61 -11.45 16.63
N MET A 91 6.27 -10.38 15.94
CA MET A 91 6.76 -9.02 16.17
C MET A 91 5.67 -7.98 15.91
N SER A 92 5.89 -6.75 16.33
CA SER A 92 4.99 -5.64 16.05
C SER A 92 5.55 -4.72 14.97
N TYR A 93 4.77 -4.42 13.95
CA TYR A 93 5.07 -3.37 12.99
C TYR A 93 5.27 -2.01 13.66
N TYR A 94 4.56 -1.77 14.76
CA TYR A 94 4.48 -0.47 15.44
C TYR A 94 5.66 -0.21 16.37
N VAL A 95 6.30 -1.26 16.92
CA VAL A 95 7.36 -1.15 17.94
C VAL A 95 8.70 -1.51 17.31
N ARG A 96 9.67 -0.61 17.45
CA ARG A 96 11.03 -0.80 16.90
C ARG A 96 12.04 -0.29 17.92
N ALA A 97 13.07 -1.09 18.21
CA ALA A 97 14.23 -0.62 18.95
C ALA A 97 15.00 0.43 18.13
N LEU A 98 15.55 1.44 18.76
CA LEU A 98 16.34 2.48 18.13
C LEU A 98 17.82 2.08 18.14
N ALA A 99 18.43 1.91 16.96
CA ALA A 99 19.85 1.54 16.88
C ALA A 99 20.79 2.69 17.23
N ASP A 100 20.43 3.90 16.79
CA ASP A 100 21.29 5.09 16.93
C ASP A 100 21.20 5.72 18.32
N THR A 101 20.16 5.40 19.10
CA THR A 101 19.91 5.93 20.46
C THR A 101 19.36 4.81 21.36
N PRO A 102 20.20 3.83 21.74
CA PRO A 102 19.74 2.64 22.48
C PRO A 102 19.32 2.92 23.93
N ASP A 103 19.63 4.11 24.45
CA ASP A 103 19.17 4.61 25.74
C ASP A 103 17.72 5.12 25.72
N ILE A 104 17.14 5.38 24.55
CA ILE A 104 15.72 5.71 24.37
C ILE A 104 14.92 4.41 24.27
N SER A 105 14.01 4.19 25.20
CA SER A 105 13.19 3.00 25.21
C SER A 105 12.07 3.06 24.17
N THR A 106 11.56 1.90 23.76
CA THR A 106 10.36 1.83 22.89
C THR A 106 9.14 2.46 23.57
N GLN A 107 9.08 2.45 24.90
CA GLN A 107 8.01 3.09 25.67
C GLN A 107 8.06 4.61 25.54
N ASP A 108 9.24 5.22 25.60
CA ASP A 108 9.41 6.68 25.41
C ASP A 108 8.92 7.11 24.02
N VAL A 109 9.23 6.31 22.97
CA VAL A 109 8.76 6.56 21.60
C VAL A 109 7.24 6.47 21.50
N VAL A 110 6.62 5.47 22.15
CA VAL A 110 5.16 5.31 22.19
C VAL A 110 4.49 6.49 22.87
N GLU A 111 5.01 6.92 24.02
CA GLU A 111 4.46 8.05 24.79
C GLU A 111 4.57 9.37 24.03
N ALA A 112 5.72 9.63 23.41
CA ALA A 112 5.91 10.81 22.59
C ALA A 112 5.03 10.78 21.31
N GLY A 113 4.86 9.60 20.70
CA GLY A 113 3.95 9.41 19.57
C GLY A 113 2.49 9.70 19.95
N ARG A 114 2.04 9.27 21.11
CA ARG A 114 0.70 9.60 21.66
C ARG A 114 0.54 11.10 21.90
N ALA A 115 1.57 11.74 22.46
CA ALA A 115 1.57 13.19 22.66
C ALA A 115 1.49 13.94 21.32
N ALA A 116 2.25 13.50 20.30
CA ALA A 116 2.19 14.06 18.95
C ALA A 116 0.78 13.93 18.34
N ALA A 117 0.18 12.74 18.41
CA ALA A 117 -1.18 12.52 17.93
C ALA A 117 -2.21 13.41 18.69
N ALA A 118 -2.05 13.56 20.01
CA ALA A 118 -2.90 14.47 20.80
C ALA A 118 -2.76 15.93 20.35
N ILE A 119 -1.55 16.40 20.09
CA ILE A 119 -1.29 17.75 19.54
C ILE A 119 -1.93 17.89 18.15
N ALA A 120 -1.79 16.89 17.26
CA ALA A 120 -2.39 16.92 15.93
C ALA A 120 -3.89 17.17 15.98
N ARG A 121 -4.60 16.51 16.89
CA ARG A 121 -6.06 16.68 17.10
C ARG A 121 -6.48 18.07 17.57
N THR A 122 -5.57 18.91 18.04
CA THR A 122 -5.91 20.30 18.46
C THR A 122 -6.07 21.25 17.27
N TYR A 123 -5.65 20.85 16.10
CA TYR A 123 -5.77 21.70 14.90
C TYR A 123 -7.14 21.47 14.22
N PRO A 124 -7.76 22.55 13.71
CA PRO A 124 -9.04 22.43 12.97
C PRO A 124 -8.88 21.75 11.59
N SER A 125 -7.67 21.75 11.06
CA SER A 125 -7.27 21.05 9.84
C SER A 125 -5.87 20.50 10.06
N PRO A 126 -5.58 19.25 9.65
CA PRO A 126 -4.31 18.60 9.93
C PRO A 126 -3.12 19.40 9.38
N PRO A 127 -2.17 19.85 10.20
CA PRO A 127 -0.94 20.48 9.73
C PRO A 127 0.02 19.44 9.16
N SER A 128 1.23 19.83 8.75
CA SER A 128 2.28 18.84 8.51
C SER A 128 2.67 18.11 9.79
N ALA A 129 3.13 16.88 9.65
CA ALA A 129 3.63 16.12 10.79
C ALA A 129 4.81 16.83 11.47
N GLU A 130 5.71 17.44 10.69
CA GLU A 130 6.83 18.24 11.22
C GLU A 130 6.36 19.37 12.12
N LYS A 131 5.30 20.11 11.74
CA LYS A 131 4.73 21.20 12.58
C LYS A 131 4.20 20.68 13.92
N VAL A 132 3.71 19.46 13.98
CA VAL A 132 3.30 18.83 15.23
C VAL A 132 4.52 18.46 16.07
N LEU A 133 5.53 17.84 15.43
CA LEU A 133 6.78 17.45 16.11
C LEU A 133 7.49 18.65 16.77
N GLN A 134 7.52 19.82 16.11
CA GLN A 134 8.10 21.06 16.64
C GLN A 134 7.41 21.60 17.92
N ARG A 135 6.23 21.07 18.27
CA ARG A 135 5.50 21.44 19.48
C ARG A 135 5.68 20.45 20.64
N LEU A 136 6.39 19.34 20.39
CA LEU A 136 6.70 18.41 21.47
C LEU A 136 7.72 19.02 22.43
N ASP A 137 7.43 18.89 23.71
CA ASP A 137 8.36 19.25 24.79
C ASP A 137 9.02 17.96 25.29
N CYS A 138 10.03 17.48 24.57
CA CYS A 138 10.78 16.27 24.89
C CYS A 138 12.21 16.32 24.29
N ASP A 139 13.01 15.29 24.52
CA ASP A 139 14.38 15.15 24.00
C ASP A 139 14.39 15.23 22.46
N ASP A 140 15.26 16.06 21.88
CA ASP A 140 15.40 16.25 20.42
C ASP A 140 15.67 14.92 19.68
N ARG A 141 16.39 13.98 20.30
CA ARG A 141 16.66 12.64 19.76
C ARG A 141 15.37 11.84 19.62
N LEU A 142 14.43 12.02 20.55
CA LEU A 142 13.12 11.39 20.52
C LEU A 142 12.25 12.02 19.42
N VAL A 143 12.29 13.34 19.25
CA VAL A 143 11.63 14.04 18.12
C VAL A 143 12.16 13.53 16.79
N ASP A 144 13.49 13.34 16.66
CA ASP A 144 14.07 12.80 15.43
C ASP A 144 13.68 11.33 15.19
N ALA A 145 13.57 10.51 16.23
CA ALA A 145 13.06 9.14 16.12
C ALA A 145 11.61 9.10 15.62
N LEU A 146 10.74 9.99 16.11
CA LEU A 146 9.36 10.13 15.61
C LEU A 146 9.34 10.58 14.14
N ARG A 147 10.15 11.57 13.79
CA ARG A 147 10.30 12.03 12.40
C ARG A 147 10.72 10.89 11.48
N ALA A 148 11.76 10.15 11.85
CA ALA A 148 12.23 8.99 11.12
C ALA A 148 11.11 7.94 10.94
N ARG A 149 10.38 7.65 12.01
CA ARG A 149 9.26 6.70 11.98
C ARG A 149 8.15 7.14 11.03
N ILE A 150 7.80 8.43 11.03
CA ILE A 150 6.79 9.01 10.14
C ILE A 150 7.26 8.87 8.68
N GLU A 151 8.45 9.38 8.36
CA GLU A 151 9.01 9.35 7.01
C GLU A 151 9.12 7.93 6.46
N ILE A 152 9.65 6.99 7.25
CA ILE A 152 9.74 5.59 6.86
C ILE A 152 8.36 4.98 6.59
N SER A 153 7.34 5.32 7.40
CA SER A 153 6.04 4.68 7.30
C SER A 153 5.13 5.27 6.23
N THR A 154 5.27 6.56 5.96
CA THR A 154 4.49 7.27 4.93
C THR A 154 5.21 7.31 3.58
N ALA A 155 6.51 7.02 3.57
CA ALA A 155 7.39 7.17 2.41
C ALA A 155 7.44 8.59 1.84
N VAL A 156 7.16 9.60 2.69
CA VAL A 156 7.12 11.03 2.38
C VAL A 156 7.80 11.80 3.52
N ALA A 157 8.42 12.94 3.22
CA ALA A 157 9.05 13.78 4.22
C ALA A 157 8.03 14.33 5.24
N ALA A 158 8.43 14.46 6.51
CA ALA A 158 7.54 14.84 7.61
C ALA A 158 6.93 16.24 7.47
N ASP A 159 7.60 17.14 6.77
CA ASP A 159 7.11 18.50 6.47
C ASP A 159 6.07 18.53 5.33
N GLN A 160 6.02 17.49 4.51
CA GLN A 160 5.11 17.36 3.37
C GLN A 160 3.88 16.50 3.68
N VAL A 161 3.94 15.63 4.67
CA VAL A 161 2.84 14.72 4.98
C VAL A 161 1.93 15.30 6.06
N SER A 162 0.62 15.05 5.94
CA SER A 162 -0.39 15.41 6.94
C SER A 162 -0.12 14.73 8.28
N ALA A 163 -0.29 15.46 9.38
CA ALA A 163 -0.21 14.91 10.73
C ALA A 163 -1.29 13.87 11.05
N ASP A 164 -2.35 13.77 10.24
CA ASP A 164 -3.38 12.74 10.33
C ASP A 164 -2.78 11.32 10.22
N THR A 165 -1.63 11.18 9.55
CA THR A 165 -0.88 9.92 9.47
C THR A 165 -0.52 9.32 10.84
N LEU A 166 -0.42 10.12 11.91
CA LEU A 166 -0.13 9.66 13.27
C LEU A 166 -1.24 8.76 13.85
N GLU A 167 -2.46 8.89 13.37
CA GLU A 167 -3.59 8.03 13.76
C GLU A 167 -3.65 6.71 12.96
N HIS A 168 -2.90 6.60 11.86
CA HIS A 168 -2.97 5.51 10.90
C HIS A 168 -1.62 4.80 10.71
N ILE A 169 -1.02 4.95 9.53
CA ILE A 169 0.17 4.19 9.11
C ILE A 169 1.41 4.48 9.97
N ALA A 170 1.52 5.69 10.51
CA ALA A 170 2.60 6.10 11.40
C ALA A 170 2.22 6.04 12.89
N SER A 171 1.15 5.35 13.25
CA SER A 171 0.78 5.11 14.66
C SER A 171 1.89 4.38 15.41
N PHE A 172 2.01 4.67 16.70
CA PHE A 172 3.00 4.09 17.63
C PHE A 172 2.35 3.10 18.62
N GLU A 173 1.06 2.81 18.48
CA GLU A 173 0.36 1.90 19.39
C GLU A 173 0.84 0.46 19.20
N PRO A 174 1.39 -0.19 20.25
CA PRO A 174 1.87 -1.56 20.12
C PRO A 174 0.70 -2.52 19.89
N ARG A 175 0.71 -3.20 18.74
CA ARG A 175 -0.31 -4.18 18.34
C ARG A 175 0.35 -5.32 17.58
N PRO A 176 -0.22 -6.53 17.61
CA PRO A 176 0.25 -7.63 16.77
C PRO A 176 0.19 -7.29 15.28
N SER A 177 1.05 -7.93 14.52
CA SER A 177 1.09 -7.82 13.06
C SER A 177 1.11 -9.20 12.45
N TRP A 178 0.33 -9.37 11.38
CA TRP A 178 0.14 -10.66 10.72
C TRP A 178 0.61 -10.59 9.27
N ARG A 179 0.77 -11.76 8.67
CA ARG A 179 0.90 -11.97 7.23
C ARG A 179 -0.06 -13.07 6.79
N ILE A 180 -0.35 -13.15 5.50
CA ILE A 180 -1.12 -14.27 4.96
C ILE A 180 -0.19 -15.49 4.87
N SER A 181 -0.68 -16.65 5.28
CA SER A 181 0.04 -17.91 5.16
C SER A 181 0.42 -18.20 3.71
N GLY A 182 1.69 -18.50 3.46
CA GLY A 182 2.23 -18.69 2.10
C GLY A 182 2.62 -17.39 1.38
N GLY A 183 2.37 -16.23 1.99
CA GLY A 183 2.67 -14.89 1.45
C GLY A 183 1.41 -14.09 1.12
N ASN A 184 1.53 -12.77 1.20
CA ASN A 184 0.36 -11.89 1.01
C ASN A 184 -0.21 -11.94 -0.41
N GLN A 185 0.59 -12.36 -1.39
CA GLN A 185 0.11 -12.52 -2.77
C GLN A 185 -0.86 -13.70 -2.94
N GLU A 186 -0.98 -14.57 -1.96
CA GLU A 186 -1.95 -15.68 -2.02
C GLU A 186 -3.39 -15.17 -2.10
N LEU A 187 -3.73 -14.04 -1.43
CA LEU A 187 -5.07 -13.47 -1.54
C LEU A 187 -5.40 -12.99 -2.97
N PRO A 188 -4.63 -12.10 -3.61
CA PRO A 188 -4.92 -11.70 -4.98
C PRO A 188 -4.88 -12.88 -5.97
N LYS A 189 -4.03 -13.89 -5.79
CA LYS A 189 -4.05 -15.12 -6.58
C LYS A 189 -5.37 -15.88 -6.42
N ALA A 190 -5.83 -16.08 -5.19
CA ALA A 190 -7.07 -16.80 -4.91
C ALA A 190 -8.30 -16.06 -5.44
N LEU A 191 -8.33 -14.71 -5.33
CA LEU A 191 -9.42 -13.90 -5.90
C LEU A 191 -9.43 -13.97 -7.42
N ALA A 192 -8.26 -13.86 -8.07
CA ALA A 192 -8.13 -14.00 -9.52
C ALA A 192 -8.54 -15.40 -10.01
N ALA A 193 -8.14 -16.46 -9.31
CA ALA A 193 -8.54 -17.83 -9.63
C ALA A 193 -10.07 -18.03 -9.56
N ARG A 194 -10.75 -17.38 -8.62
CA ARG A 194 -12.23 -17.42 -8.53
C ARG A 194 -12.91 -16.66 -9.69
N LEU A 195 -12.26 -15.66 -10.26
CA LEU A 195 -12.73 -14.92 -11.43
C LEU A 195 -12.44 -15.70 -12.74
N GLY A 196 -11.46 -16.59 -12.73
CA GLY A 196 -11.11 -17.46 -13.85
C GLY A 196 -10.79 -16.68 -15.13
N ASP A 197 -11.39 -17.07 -16.24
CA ASP A 197 -11.12 -16.49 -17.57
C ASP A 197 -11.52 -15.01 -17.70
N SER A 198 -12.17 -14.43 -16.69
CA SER A 198 -12.46 -12.99 -16.66
C SER A 198 -11.22 -12.14 -16.37
N VAL A 199 -10.08 -12.72 -15.99
CA VAL A 199 -8.83 -11.98 -15.72
C VAL A 199 -7.88 -12.15 -16.89
N HIS A 200 -7.62 -11.06 -17.59
CA HIS A 200 -6.74 -10.99 -18.74
C HIS A 200 -5.40 -10.37 -18.32
N TYR A 201 -4.36 -11.18 -18.35
CA TYR A 201 -3.00 -10.74 -18.04
C TYR A 201 -2.24 -10.28 -19.29
N ARG A 202 -1.18 -9.48 -19.09
CA ARG A 202 -0.33 -8.91 -20.14
C ARG A 202 -1.08 -7.97 -21.07
N GLU A 203 -2.14 -7.37 -20.58
CA GLU A 203 -2.90 -6.35 -21.28
C GLU A 203 -2.66 -4.97 -20.67
N THR A 204 -1.76 -4.21 -21.28
CA THR A 204 -1.49 -2.83 -20.89
C THR A 204 -2.59 -1.92 -21.40
N ILE A 205 -3.18 -1.14 -20.50
CA ILE A 205 -4.22 -0.17 -20.82
C ILE A 205 -3.54 1.14 -21.24
N HIS A 206 -3.92 1.67 -22.40
CA HIS A 206 -3.36 2.90 -22.98
C HIS A 206 -4.32 4.08 -22.92
N ALA A 207 -5.62 3.83 -23.11
CA ALA A 207 -6.64 4.87 -23.05
C ALA A 207 -7.96 4.37 -22.47
N VAL A 208 -8.68 5.28 -21.82
CA VAL A 208 -10.02 5.05 -21.26
C VAL A 208 -10.86 6.29 -21.56
N THR A 209 -11.92 6.12 -22.34
CA THR A 209 -12.80 7.21 -22.75
C THR A 209 -14.24 6.89 -22.40
N ASP A 210 -14.86 7.72 -21.58
CA ASP A 210 -16.32 7.67 -21.35
C ASP A 210 -17.03 8.34 -22.53
N LEU A 211 -17.78 7.56 -23.29
CA LEU A 211 -18.55 8.01 -24.45
C LEU A 211 -20.00 8.42 -24.07
N GLY A 212 -20.32 8.41 -22.78
CA GLY A 212 -21.64 8.78 -22.23
C GLY A 212 -22.56 7.58 -22.03
N GLU A 213 -22.74 6.72 -23.03
CA GLU A 213 -23.54 5.49 -22.91
C GLU A 213 -22.67 4.27 -22.60
N GLU A 214 -21.43 4.26 -23.05
CA GLU A 214 -20.45 3.20 -22.86
C GLU A 214 -19.06 3.78 -22.60
N VAL A 215 -18.13 2.94 -22.12
CA VAL A 215 -16.74 3.25 -21.89
C VAL A 215 -15.89 2.48 -22.90
N LEU A 216 -15.11 3.18 -23.71
CA LEU A 216 -14.09 2.59 -24.58
C LEU A 216 -12.80 2.40 -23.78
N VAL A 217 -12.27 1.18 -23.77
CA VAL A 217 -10.96 0.83 -23.20
C VAL A 217 -10.04 0.35 -24.33
N GLU A 218 -8.89 0.99 -24.45
CA GLU A 218 -7.87 0.63 -25.45
C GLU A 218 -6.67 0.00 -24.73
N THR A 219 -6.27 -1.19 -25.16
CA THR A 219 -5.18 -1.97 -24.59
C THR A 219 -4.16 -2.38 -25.65
N SER A 220 -3.07 -2.99 -25.21
CA SER A 220 -2.08 -3.61 -26.10
C SER A 220 -2.65 -4.77 -26.95
N ALA A 221 -3.78 -5.36 -26.57
CA ALA A 221 -4.46 -6.43 -27.31
C ALA A 221 -5.55 -5.91 -28.27
N GLY A 222 -5.94 -4.63 -28.19
CA GLY A 222 -6.98 -4.02 -29.00
C GLY A 222 -7.90 -3.12 -28.19
N SER A 223 -9.11 -2.85 -28.69
CA SER A 223 -10.09 -2.02 -28.01
C SER A 223 -11.41 -2.76 -27.78
N ALA A 224 -12.08 -2.44 -26.68
CA ALA A 224 -13.40 -2.97 -26.33
C ALA A 224 -14.24 -1.91 -25.63
N THR A 225 -15.58 -2.04 -25.73
CA THR A 225 -16.52 -1.16 -25.02
C THR A 225 -17.19 -1.91 -23.86
N PHE A 226 -17.50 -1.17 -22.80
CA PHE A 226 -18.12 -1.65 -21.58
C PHE A 226 -19.19 -0.66 -21.12
N ASP A 227 -20.16 -1.10 -20.34
CA ASP A 227 -21.21 -0.21 -19.83
C ASP A 227 -20.68 0.72 -18.72
N ALA A 228 -19.65 0.29 -17.99
CA ALA A 228 -18.89 1.12 -17.02
C ALA A 228 -17.48 0.55 -16.82
N ALA A 229 -16.60 1.35 -16.20
CA ALA A 229 -15.26 0.90 -15.84
C ALA A 229 -14.88 1.29 -14.40
N VAL A 230 -14.19 0.40 -13.70
CA VAL A 230 -13.53 0.66 -12.41
C VAL A 230 -12.04 0.87 -12.67
N VAL A 231 -11.56 2.10 -12.52
CA VAL A 231 -10.16 2.47 -12.64
C VAL A 231 -9.46 2.14 -11.32
N ALA A 232 -8.78 0.98 -11.27
CA ALA A 232 -8.11 0.45 -10.07
C ALA A 232 -6.58 0.40 -10.25
N LEU A 233 -6.06 1.41 -10.94
CA LEU A 233 -4.63 1.57 -11.27
C LEU A 233 -3.91 2.42 -10.19
N PRO A 234 -2.57 2.31 -10.06
CA PRO A 234 -1.79 3.16 -9.16
C PRO A 234 -1.99 4.65 -9.45
N LEU A 235 -2.00 5.47 -8.39
CA LEU A 235 -2.21 6.91 -8.48
C LEU A 235 -1.25 7.59 -9.46
N SER A 236 0.03 7.19 -9.47
CA SER A 236 1.06 7.65 -10.40
C SER A 236 0.73 7.40 -11.88
N ILE A 237 0.06 6.29 -12.17
CA ILE A 237 -0.37 5.93 -13.53
C ILE A 237 -1.62 6.72 -13.92
N VAL A 238 -2.59 6.84 -13.00
CA VAL A 238 -3.84 7.59 -13.27
C VAL A 238 -3.60 9.08 -13.52
N ARG A 239 -2.54 9.66 -12.91
CA ARG A 239 -2.15 11.06 -13.13
C ARG A 239 -1.44 11.31 -14.45
N ASP A 240 -0.71 10.34 -14.95
CA ASP A 240 0.19 10.51 -16.08
C ASP A 240 -0.53 10.29 -17.41
N GLN A 241 -1.02 11.37 -17.98
CA GLN A 241 -1.72 11.37 -19.28
C GLN A 241 -0.85 10.86 -20.44
N ALA A 242 0.46 10.85 -20.32
CA ALA A 242 1.35 10.27 -21.33
C ALA A 242 1.38 8.74 -21.27
N THR A 243 1.12 8.17 -20.10
CA THR A 243 1.06 6.71 -19.90
C THR A 243 -0.36 6.18 -20.06
N LEU A 244 -1.36 6.89 -19.55
CA LEU A 244 -2.77 6.54 -19.61
C LEU A 244 -3.57 7.76 -20.08
N ALA A 245 -4.05 7.73 -21.30
CA ALA A 245 -4.97 8.74 -21.79
C ALA A 245 -6.34 8.55 -21.10
N LEU A 246 -6.57 9.32 -20.04
CA LEU A 246 -7.79 9.28 -19.24
C LEU A 246 -8.44 10.65 -19.23
N SER A 247 -9.58 10.79 -19.94
CA SER A 247 -10.33 12.04 -20.00
C SER A 247 -11.19 12.19 -18.76
N VAL A 248 -10.78 13.09 -17.87
CA VAL A 248 -11.53 13.45 -16.66
C VAL A 248 -11.59 14.96 -16.49
N PRO A 249 -12.63 15.50 -15.81
CA PRO A 249 -12.79 16.94 -15.60
C PRO A 249 -11.68 17.48 -14.68
N GLU A 250 -11.42 18.79 -14.77
CA GLU A 250 -10.37 19.49 -14.04
C GLU A 250 -10.42 19.27 -12.52
N TRP A 251 -11.62 19.21 -11.92
CA TRP A 251 -11.76 18.95 -10.49
C TRP A 251 -11.18 17.58 -10.10
N LYS A 252 -11.34 16.57 -10.96
CA LYS A 252 -10.77 15.22 -10.72
C LYS A 252 -9.26 15.21 -10.86
N THR A 253 -8.74 15.86 -11.90
CA THR A 253 -7.28 16.04 -12.08
C THR A 253 -6.68 16.76 -10.89
N SER A 254 -7.34 17.84 -10.41
CA SER A 254 -6.91 18.57 -9.23
C SER A 254 -6.90 17.70 -7.97
N ALA A 255 -7.95 16.88 -7.75
CA ALA A 255 -8.01 15.95 -6.64
C ALA A 255 -6.88 14.91 -6.69
N LEU A 256 -6.65 14.30 -7.86
CA LEU A 256 -5.54 13.37 -8.07
C LEU A 256 -4.17 13.98 -7.76
N ASN A 257 -3.96 15.25 -8.08
CA ASN A 257 -2.68 15.93 -7.89
C ASN A 257 -2.43 16.45 -6.45
N ARG A 258 -3.48 16.56 -5.61
CA ARG A 258 -3.33 16.94 -4.20
C ARG A 258 -2.79 15.84 -3.30
N VAL A 259 -2.97 14.57 -3.69
CA VAL A 259 -2.50 13.44 -2.90
C VAL A 259 -1.06 13.10 -3.25
N LEU A 260 -0.23 12.91 -2.25
CA LEU A 260 1.18 12.61 -2.42
C LEU A 260 1.40 11.16 -2.85
N GLN A 261 2.45 10.92 -3.60
CA GLN A 261 2.95 9.58 -3.93
C GLN A 261 4.22 9.34 -3.15
N GLY A 262 4.20 8.38 -2.24
CA GLY A 262 5.36 7.99 -1.47
C GLY A 262 6.39 7.23 -2.29
N ASP A 263 7.61 7.19 -1.78
CA ASP A 263 8.73 6.51 -2.42
C ASP A 263 9.45 5.57 -1.44
N ALA A 264 9.54 4.30 -1.78
CA ALA A 264 10.07 3.28 -0.90
C ALA A 264 10.78 2.16 -1.64
N ALA A 265 11.71 1.54 -0.92
CA ALA A 265 12.37 0.32 -1.34
C ALA A 265 12.40 -0.72 -0.22
N LYS A 266 12.50 -1.99 -0.61
CA LYS A 266 12.77 -3.12 0.27
C LYS A 266 14.08 -3.78 -0.10
N LEU A 267 14.76 -4.26 0.93
CA LEU A 267 15.96 -5.06 0.82
C LEU A 267 15.80 -6.31 1.69
N HIS A 268 16.05 -7.46 1.12
CA HIS A 268 16.03 -8.75 1.78
C HIS A 268 17.44 -9.36 1.74
N LEU A 269 17.97 -9.64 2.92
CA LEU A 269 19.32 -10.16 3.09
C LEU A 269 19.24 -11.56 3.72
N PRO A 270 19.56 -12.63 2.96
CA PRO A 270 19.55 -13.99 3.49
C PRO A 270 20.50 -14.16 4.66
N LEU A 271 20.03 -14.81 5.73
CA LEU A 271 20.80 -15.06 6.95
C LEU A 271 21.41 -16.47 6.94
N ARG A 272 22.63 -16.60 7.43
CA ARG A 272 23.31 -17.90 7.57
C ARG A 272 22.80 -18.73 8.75
N SER A 273 22.13 -18.09 9.70
CA SER A 273 21.51 -18.75 10.86
C SER A 273 20.10 -18.21 11.08
N VAL A 274 19.27 -18.96 11.81
CA VAL A 274 17.93 -18.54 12.20
C VAL A 274 18.02 -17.64 13.43
N PRO A 275 17.61 -16.36 13.36
CA PRO A 275 17.65 -15.43 14.49
C PRO A 275 16.40 -15.56 15.37
N ALA A 276 16.32 -14.75 16.43
CA ALA A 276 15.05 -14.42 17.06
C ALA A 276 14.28 -13.37 16.24
N THR A 277 12.97 -13.21 16.52
CA THR A 277 12.20 -12.09 15.97
C THR A 277 12.70 -10.77 16.53
N SER A 278 12.75 -9.75 15.69
CA SER A 278 13.23 -8.43 16.09
C SER A 278 12.75 -7.34 15.13
N ALA A 279 12.70 -6.10 15.62
CA ALA A 279 12.48 -4.91 14.81
C ALA A 279 13.40 -3.79 15.29
N VAL A 280 14.27 -3.30 14.42
CA VAL A 280 15.29 -2.29 14.73
C VAL A 280 15.24 -1.18 13.68
N MET A 281 15.19 0.07 14.11
CA MET A 281 15.15 1.27 13.26
C MET A 281 16.45 2.07 13.38
N SER A 282 16.97 2.51 12.25
CA SER A 282 17.99 3.55 12.18
C SER A 282 17.30 4.89 11.92
N THR A 283 17.46 5.83 12.85
CA THR A 283 16.99 7.21 12.68
C THR A 283 17.85 7.94 11.66
N ASN A 284 19.17 7.75 11.71
CA ASN A 284 20.11 8.37 10.78
C ASN A 284 19.96 7.86 9.33
N GLY A 285 19.74 6.55 9.17
CA GLY A 285 19.58 5.89 7.89
C GLY A 285 18.19 6.03 7.27
N ARG A 286 17.18 6.42 8.06
CA ARG A 286 15.77 6.47 7.65
C ARG A 286 15.27 5.14 7.08
N PHE A 287 15.65 4.02 7.71
CA PHE A 287 15.17 2.69 7.40
C PHE A 287 14.99 1.85 8.67
N TRP A 288 14.30 0.76 8.56
CA TRP A 288 14.21 -0.23 9.63
C TRP A 288 14.44 -1.64 9.09
N THR A 289 14.80 -2.54 10.00
CA THR A 289 15.04 -3.95 9.72
C THR A 289 14.22 -4.81 10.67
N TRP A 290 13.83 -6.01 10.21
CA TRP A 290 13.12 -6.97 11.05
C TRP A 290 13.39 -8.40 10.62
N THR A 291 13.19 -9.30 11.58
CA THR A 291 13.09 -10.73 11.40
C THR A 291 11.76 -11.21 11.94
N ALA A 292 11.05 -12.07 11.23
CA ALA A 292 9.67 -12.44 11.53
C ALA A 292 9.43 -13.93 11.35
N GLN A 293 8.43 -14.46 12.06
CA GLN A 293 7.98 -15.85 11.92
C GLN A 293 7.23 -16.09 10.60
N ASP A 294 7.34 -17.31 10.11
CA ASP A 294 6.55 -17.83 9.00
C ASP A 294 5.32 -18.63 9.49
N ASN A 295 4.66 -19.33 8.58
CA ASN A 295 3.48 -20.15 8.87
C ASN A 295 3.77 -21.42 9.70
N THR A 296 5.01 -21.77 9.95
CA THR A 296 5.41 -22.85 10.85
C THR A 296 5.68 -22.39 12.29
N GLY A 297 5.67 -21.05 12.51
CA GLY A 297 6.10 -20.44 13.77
C GLY A 297 7.61 -20.31 13.89
N SER A 298 8.35 -20.71 12.85
CA SER A 298 9.81 -20.56 12.78
C SER A 298 10.16 -19.18 12.24
N VAL A 299 11.26 -18.60 12.72
CA VAL A 299 11.74 -17.33 12.18
C VAL A 299 12.36 -17.56 10.80
N THR A 300 11.86 -16.83 9.81
CA THR A 300 12.43 -16.87 8.45
C THR A 300 13.89 -16.38 8.47
N PRO A 301 14.82 -17.11 7.87
CA PRO A 301 16.24 -16.74 7.88
C PRO A 301 16.57 -15.64 6.86
N VAL A 302 15.85 -14.53 6.97
CA VAL A 302 16.01 -13.35 6.13
C VAL A 302 15.92 -12.11 7.01
N LEU A 303 16.91 -11.25 6.93
CA LEU A 303 16.80 -9.88 7.44
C LEU A 303 16.06 -9.06 6.40
N ASN A 304 14.85 -8.68 6.73
CA ASN A 304 14.07 -7.76 5.93
C ASN A 304 14.43 -6.33 6.28
N SER A 305 14.47 -5.45 5.31
CA SER A 305 14.69 -4.02 5.51
C SER A 305 13.76 -3.20 4.63
N PHE A 306 13.31 -2.07 5.14
CA PHE A 306 12.44 -1.13 4.43
C PHE A 306 12.94 0.29 4.63
N MET A 307 13.14 0.99 3.54
CA MET A 307 13.49 2.40 3.48
C MET A 307 12.35 3.15 2.81
N GLY A 308 11.76 4.10 3.55
CA GLY A 308 10.72 4.99 3.03
C GLY A 308 11.16 6.41 3.33
N SER A 309 11.45 7.17 2.36
CA SER A 309 11.81 8.58 2.33
C SER A 309 12.59 8.83 1.04
N PRO A 310 12.14 9.74 0.19
CA PRO A 310 12.82 10.04 -1.07
C PRO A 310 14.30 10.36 -0.88
N GLY A 311 14.64 11.24 0.08
CA GLY A 311 16.01 11.66 0.31
C GLY A 311 16.92 10.53 0.85
N ALA A 312 16.41 9.60 1.66
CA ALA A 312 17.17 8.43 2.10
C ALA A 312 17.41 7.46 0.94
N LEU A 313 16.37 7.26 0.13
CA LEU A 313 16.43 6.37 -1.01
C LEU A 313 17.41 6.89 -2.08
N ASP A 314 17.43 8.20 -2.33
CA ASP A 314 18.39 8.83 -3.26
C ASP A 314 19.84 8.60 -2.80
N ARG A 315 20.11 8.74 -1.49
CA ARG A 315 21.43 8.44 -0.93
C ARG A 315 21.81 6.96 -1.05
N ALA A 316 20.84 6.07 -0.81
CA ALA A 316 21.09 4.62 -0.87
C ALA A 316 21.29 4.10 -2.31
N GLN A 317 20.70 4.77 -3.29
CA GLN A 317 20.81 4.42 -4.71
C GLN A 317 21.97 5.11 -5.44
N GLY A 318 22.66 6.05 -4.80
CA GLY A 318 23.68 6.89 -5.44
C GLY A 318 24.77 6.12 -6.20
N ASP A 319 25.09 4.90 -5.73
CA ASP A 319 26.08 4.00 -6.34
C ASP A 319 25.44 2.82 -7.13
N GLY A 320 24.10 2.77 -7.19
CA GLY A 320 23.36 1.80 -8.00
C GLY A 320 23.19 0.40 -7.41
N ASP A 321 23.86 0.05 -6.31
CA ASP A 321 23.96 -1.31 -5.78
C ASP A 321 23.55 -1.49 -4.30
N PHE A 322 23.07 -0.44 -3.65
CA PHE A 322 22.64 -0.44 -2.24
C PHE A 322 23.73 -0.78 -1.20
N ASN A 323 25.02 -0.76 -1.56
CA ASN A 323 26.12 -1.09 -0.66
C ASN A 323 26.12 -0.20 0.61
N ALA A 324 25.81 1.07 0.48
CA ALA A 324 25.70 1.97 1.63
C ALA A 324 24.59 1.54 2.61
N TRP A 325 23.42 1.10 2.08
CA TRP A 325 22.34 0.59 2.89
C TRP A 325 22.70 -0.75 3.55
N ILE A 326 23.29 -1.68 2.80
CA ILE A 326 23.77 -2.99 3.31
C ILE A 326 24.80 -2.79 4.42
N THR A 327 25.79 -1.91 4.19
CA THR A 327 26.83 -1.58 5.18
C THR A 327 26.22 -1.00 6.46
N HIS A 328 25.25 -0.10 6.33
CA HIS A 328 24.56 0.48 7.47
C HIS A 328 23.69 -0.57 8.18
N ALA A 329 23.01 -1.44 7.44
CA ALA A 329 22.25 -2.55 8.05
C ALA A 329 23.17 -3.48 8.85
N ARG A 330 24.36 -3.78 8.36
CA ARG A 330 25.39 -4.55 9.10
C ARG A 330 25.84 -3.84 10.38
N HIS A 331 25.99 -2.52 10.33
CA HIS A 331 26.37 -1.73 11.50
C HIS A 331 25.33 -1.77 12.61
N ILE A 332 24.05 -1.66 12.27
CA ILE A 332 22.96 -1.66 13.26
C ILE A 332 22.49 -3.07 13.67
N ARG A 333 22.95 -4.12 12.97
CA ARG A 333 22.62 -5.53 13.23
C ARG A 333 23.89 -6.38 13.30
N PRO A 334 24.86 -6.03 14.18
CA PRO A 334 26.16 -6.72 14.25
C PRO A 334 26.02 -8.19 14.70
N GLU A 335 24.91 -8.55 15.33
CA GLU A 335 24.61 -9.91 15.78
C GLU A 335 24.15 -10.85 14.64
N LEU A 336 23.86 -10.32 13.45
CA LEU A 336 23.37 -11.10 12.32
C LEU A 336 24.45 -11.28 11.25
N ASP A 337 24.61 -12.52 10.81
CA ASP A 337 25.49 -12.88 9.68
C ASP A 337 24.62 -13.12 8.43
N PHE A 338 24.71 -12.21 7.44
CA PHE A 338 23.94 -12.27 6.21
C PHE A 338 24.81 -12.24 4.94
N SER A 339 24.28 -12.84 3.88
CA SER A 339 24.89 -12.85 2.56
C SER A 339 24.53 -11.57 1.80
N GLU A 340 25.54 -10.85 1.31
CA GLU A 340 25.34 -9.67 0.46
C GLU A 340 25.14 -10.07 -1.00
N SER A 341 25.78 -11.14 -1.45
CA SER A 341 25.68 -11.62 -2.84
C SER A 341 24.28 -12.09 -3.23
N ASP A 342 23.49 -12.50 -2.24
CA ASP A 342 22.13 -13.03 -2.43
C ASP A 342 21.05 -12.00 -2.04
N ALA A 343 21.42 -10.74 -1.90
CA ALA A 343 20.51 -9.66 -1.57
C ALA A 343 19.46 -9.46 -2.66
N VAL A 344 18.20 -9.30 -2.25
CA VAL A 344 17.07 -9.01 -3.15
C VAL A 344 16.53 -7.65 -2.86
N ALA A 345 16.69 -6.71 -3.79
CA ALA A 345 16.13 -5.36 -3.68
C ALA A 345 14.87 -5.19 -4.52
N THR A 346 13.96 -4.34 -4.05
CA THR A 346 12.77 -3.91 -4.78
C THR A 346 12.59 -2.41 -4.60
N VAL A 347 12.69 -1.68 -5.69
CA VAL A 347 12.56 -0.21 -5.71
C VAL A 347 11.32 0.16 -6.50
N TRP A 348 10.26 0.58 -5.80
CA TRP A 348 8.96 0.78 -6.42
C TRP A 348 8.91 1.99 -7.37
N ARG A 349 9.77 3.01 -7.19
CA ARG A 349 9.88 4.12 -8.15
C ARG A 349 10.37 3.67 -9.54
N ASN A 350 11.16 2.61 -9.59
CA ASN A 350 11.73 2.08 -10.83
C ASN A 350 10.79 1.08 -11.54
N ASP A 351 9.72 0.67 -10.89
CA ASP A 351 8.71 -0.19 -11.51
C ASP A 351 7.82 0.64 -12.45
N PRO A 352 7.81 0.35 -13.76
CA PRO A 352 7.10 1.17 -14.75
C PRO A 352 5.58 1.18 -14.58
N LEU A 353 5.02 0.17 -13.89
CA LEU A 353 3.59 0.01 -13.66
C LEU A 353 3.15 0.45 -12.24
N ALA A 354 4.07 0.96 -11.42
CA ALA A 354 3.77 1.50 -10.10
C ALA A 354 4.34 2.91 -9.89
N ARG A 355 5.57 3.17 -10.31
CA ARG A 355 6.28 4.46 -10.26
C ARG A 355 6.20 5.16 -8.91
N GLY A 356 6.32 4.39 -7.84
CA GLY A 356 6.22 4.85 -6.46
C GLY A 356 5.58 3.80 -5.56
N ALA A 357 5.58 4.07 -4.26
CA ALA A 357 5.08 3.13 -3.26
C ALA A 357 3.55 3.26 -3.08
N TYR A 358 3.11 4.09 -2.17
CA TYR A 358 1.70 4.28 -1.82
C TYR A 358 1.40 5.75 -1.55
N ALA A 359 0.11 6.06 -1.45
CA ALA A 359 -0.37 7.42 -1.27
C ALA A 359 -0.26 7.89 0.19
N ALA A 360 -0.10 9.21 0.35
CA ALA A 360 -0.23 9.90 1.63
C ALA A 360 -0.90 11.26 1.41
N PHE A 361 -1.62 11.76 2.41
CA PHE A 361 -2.23 13.08 2.32
C PHE A 361 -1.21 14.19 2.61
N ALA A 362 -1.32 15.29 1.86
CA ALA A 362 -0.61 16.52 2.16
C ALA A 362 -1.23 17.23 3.38
N PRO A 363 -0.52 18.20 4.00
CA PRO A 363 -1.10 19.06 5.04
C PRO A 363 -2.42 19.70 4.58
N GLY A 364 -3.43 19.65 5.42
CA GLY A 364 -4.79 20.09 5.10
C GLY A 364 -5.63 19.07 4.33
N GLY A 365 -4.99 18.02 3.82
CA GLY A 365 -5.67 16.90 3.16
C GLY A 365 -6.15 15.84 4.14
N GLY A 366 -6.95 14.90 3.64
CA GLY A 366 -7.51 13.80 4.43
C GLY A 366 -8.77 13.23 3.80
N ARG A 367 -9.80 13.00 4.63
CA ARG A 367 -11.05 12.37 4.24
C ARG A 367 -11.69 12.97 2.98
N THR A 368 -11.77 14.29 2.90
CA THR A 368 -12.39 14.98 1.73
C THR A 368 -11.64 14.67 0.43
N ASP A 369 -10.30 14.61 0.47
CA ASP A 369 -9.53 14.24 -0.72
C ASP A 369 -9.79 12.80 -1.15
N ALA A 370 -9.87 11.87 -0.19
CA ALA A 370 -10.20 10.47 -0.49
C ALA A 370 -11.60 10.33 -1.11
N GLU A 371 -12.60 11.06 -0.59
CA GLU A 371 -13.96 11.09 -1.12
C GLU A 371 -14.03 11.68 -2.54
N GLU A 372 -13.27 12.75 -2.81
CA GLU A 372 -13.16 13.31 -4.17
C GLU A 372 -12.45 12.34 -5.14
N LEU A 373 -11.43 11.63 -4.67
CA LEU A 373 -10.74 10.61 -5.47
C LEU A 373 -11.66 9.44 -5.79
N GLU A 374 -12.52 9.03 -4.88
CA GLU A 374 -13.50 7.97 -5.09
C GLU A 374 -14.70 8.41 -5.93
N ARG A 375 -14.98 9.73 -6.00
CA ARG A 375 -16.14 10.27 -6.72
C ARG A 375 -16.13 9.87 -8.19
N PRO A 376 -17.21 9.26 -8.73
CA PRO A 376 -17.29 8.86 -10.12
C PRO A 376 -17.24 10.04 -11.11
N VAL A 377 -16.77 9.75 -12.32
CA VAL A 377 -16.86 10.65 -13.47
C VAL A 377 -17.63 9.91 -14.56
N GLY A 378 -18.89 10.28 -14.79
CA GLY A 378 -19.75 9.56 -15.73
C GLY A 378 -19.86 8.07 -15.39
N ASN A 379 -19.43 7.21 -16.30
CA ASN A 379 -19.39 5.76 -16.14
C ASN A 379 -18.03 5.22 -15.63
N LEU A 380 -17.13 6.13 -15.22
CA LEU A 380 -15.84 5.78 -14.63
C LEU A 380 -15.92 5.86 -13.10
N LEU A 381 -15.61 4.75 -12.44
CA LEU A 381 -15.46 4.66 -11.00
C LEU A 381 -13.97 4.53 -10.66
N PHE A 382 -13.55 5.00 -9.51
CA PHE A 382 -12.16 5.00 -9.09
C PHE A 382 -11.99 4.20 -7.80
N ALA A 383 -10.99 3.34 -7.76
CA ALA A 383 -10.65 2.53 -6.61
C ALA A 383 -9.12 2.41 -6.46
N GLY A 384 -8.64 2.40 -5.23
CA GLY A 384 -7.22 2.29 -4.91
C GLY A 384 -7.00 2.60 -3.43
N GLU A 385 -5.83 2.31 -2.92
CA GLU A 385 -5.49 2.60 -1.52
C GLU A 385 -5.51 4.12 -1.23
N TYR A 386 -5.37 4.94 -2.27
CA TYR A 386 -5.42 6.40 -2.21
C TYR A 386 -6.83 6.96 -2.02
N ALA A 387 -7.86 6.16 -2.27
CA ALA A 387 -9.28 6.55 -2.22
C ALA A 387 -9.99 6.06 -0.94
N ASP A 388 -9.26 5.57 0.07
CA ASP A 388 -9.83 5.21 1.37
C ASP A 388 -9.38 6.19 2.45
N PRO A 389 -10.32 6.86 3.16
CA PRO A 389 -9.96 7.88 4.13
C PRO A 389 -9.38 7.34 5.44
N ASP A 390 -9.71 6.09 5.80
CA ASP A 390 -9.32 5.50 7.09
C ASP A 390 -8.06 4.62 6.96
N PHE A 391 -7.81 4.07 5.76
CA PHE A 391 -6.72 3.14 5.48
C PHE A 391 -5.92 3.55 4.24
N THR A 392 -5.72 4.86 4.03
CA THR A 392 -4.88 5.39 2.94
C THR A 392 -3.49 4.76 2.97
N GLY A 393 -2.99 4.35 1.81
CA GLY A 393 -1.68 3.73 1.69
C GLY A 393 -1.61 2.26 2.10
N LEU A 394 -2.71 1.66 2.55
CA LEU A 394 -2.75 0.32 3.13
C LEU A 394 -3.54 -0.68 2.27
N MET A 395 -3.26 -1.97 2.42
CA MET A 395 -3.96 -3.05 1.71
C MET A 395 -5.47 -3.05 2.00
N GLU A 396 -5.86 -2.77 3.24
CA GLU A 396 -7.27 -2.68 3.63
C GLU A 396 -7.99 -1.55 2.88
N GLY A 397 -7.35 -0.38 2.74
CA GLY A 397 -7.92 0.74 1.99
C GLY A 397 -8.14 0.39 0.52
N ALA A 398 -7.22 -0.33 -0.09
CA ALA A 398 -7.38 -0.82 -1.46
C ALA A 398 -8.61 -1.74 -1.58
N LEU A 399 -8.76 -2.72 -0.70
CA LEU A 399 -9.89 -3.66 -0.71
C LEU A 399 -11.23 -2.93 -0.48
N ARG A 400 -11.31 -2.07 0.53
CA ARG A 400 -12.50 -1.30 0.87
C ARG A 400 -12.94 -0.39 -0.28
N SER A 401 -12.01 0.33 -0.90
CA SER A 401 -12.32 1.21 -2.03
C SER A 401 -12.86 0.44 -3.24
N GLY A 402 -12.30 -0.75 -3.51
CA GLY A 402 -12.79 -1.64 -4.55
C GLY A 402 -14.23 -2.08 -4.32
N GLU A 403 -14.55 -2.52 -3.11
CA GLU A 403 -15.93 -2.91 -2.75
C GLU A 403 -16.91 -1.74 -2.81
N ARG A 404 -16.51 -0.54 -2.37
CA ARG A 404 -17.37 0.65 -2.51
C ARG A 404 -17.64 0.99 -3.96
N ALA A 405 -16.66 0.85 -4.86
CA ALA A 405 -16.88 1.04 -6.29
C ALA A 405 -17.94 0.06 -6.84
N ALA A 406 -17.86 -1.23 -6.46
CA ALA A 406 -18.83 -2.24 -6.84
C ALA A 406 -20.24 -1.92 -6.27
N VAL A 407 -20.33 -1.53 -5.01
CA VAL A 407 -21.60 -1.13 -4.38
C VAL A 407 -22.23 0.06 -5.09
N ARG A 408 -21.45 1.05 -5.53
CA ARG A 408 -21.97 2.20 -6.31
C ARG A 408 -22.58 1.76 -7.64
N ILE A 409 -21.94 0.82 -8.36
CA ILE A 409 -22.49 0.24 -9.59
C ILE A 409 -23.80 -0.48 -9.32
N ARG A 410 -23.84 -1.35 -8.32
CA ARG A 410 -25.05 -2.07 -7.92
C ARG A 410 -26.21 -1.13 -7.56
N ASN A 411 -25.93 -0.09 -6.77
CA ASN A 411 -26.94 0.88 -6.37
C ASN A 411 -27.50 1.70 -7.55
N ALA A 412 -26.66 2.00 -8.55
CA ALA A 412 -27.08 2.66 -9.77
C ALA A 412 -28.11 1.82 -10.55
N VAL A 413 -27.93 0.49 -10.61
CA VAL A 413 -28.90 -0.44 -11.22
C VAL A 413 -30.22 -0.48 -10.45
N GLN A 414 -30.17 -0.41 -9.13
CA GLN A 414 -31.36 -0.48 -8.28
C GLN A 414 -32.13 0.86 -8.16
N GLY A 415 -31.65 1.92 -8.81
CA GLY A 415 -32.23 3.26 -8.71
C GLY A 415 -32.09 3.88 -7.32
N LEU A 416 -31.27 3.30 -6.45
CA LEU A 416 -31.01 3.80 -5.12
C LEU A 416 -30.08 5.01 -5.21
N LYS A 417 -30.53 6.19 -4.78
CA LYS A 417 -29.64 7.34 -4.62
C LYS A 417 -28.58 6.98 -3.57
N VAL A 418 -27.32 7.08 -3.94
CA VAL A 418 -26.23 7.07 -2.98
C VAL A 418 -26.35 8.38 -2.20
N GLU A 419 -26.97 8.35 -1.02
CA GLU A 419 -26.84 9.45 -0.08
C GLU A 419 -25.34 9.56 0.26
N ALA A 420 -24.78 10.74 0.00
CA ALA A 420 -23.47 11.07 0.55
C ALA A 420 -23.58 10.88 2.06
N ALA A 421 -22.74 10.04 2.63
CA ALA A 421 -22.66 9.87 4.07
C ALA A 421 -22.22 11.21 4.67
N SER A 422 -23.22 12.00 5.06
CA SER A 422 -23.09 13.16 5.91
C SER A 422 -23.21 12.67 7.35
N ALA A 423 -22.08 12.48 8.03
CA ALA A 423 -21.92 12.64 9.47
C ALA A 423 -20.44 12.58 9.85
#